data_a6f0b5c38c434cc99dc2e9020e1f0016
#
_entry.id   a6f0b5c38c434cc99dc2e9020e1f0016
#
_cell.length_a   1.000
_cell.length_b   1.000
_cell.length_c   1.000
_cell.angle_alpha   90.00
_cell.angle_beta   90.00
_cell.angle_gamma   90.00
#
_symmetry.space_group_name_H-M   'P 1'
#
loop_
_entity.id
_entity.type
_entity.pdbx_description
1 polymer ?
#
loop_
_entity_poly.entity_id
_entity_poly.type
_entity_poly.pdbx_seq_one_letter_code
_entity_poly.pdbx_strand_id
1 'polypeptide(L)'
;MKSTRPVAVITGAARGIGKGCALELARGGFNLLINDRPDADSVEKLHATQQECLAEGVEVICFPADVGDLSLHEEMLDAAQNQWGRLDCLLNNAGISVKKRGDLLDLEPDSFDQNIAINTRAPFFLAQAFSKRLLAQPKPEAELPHRSIIFVSSINAIMLAMNRGEYTIAKTAVSAAARLFAARLCNEQIGVYEVRPGLIKTDMTIPATAYYDELIA
;
A
#
# COMPACT_ATOMS: atom_id res chain seq x y z
N MET A 1 26.43 -6.46 0.95
CA MET A 1 26.16 -7.39 2.08
C MET A 1 24.66 -7.39 2.34
N LYS A 2 24.10 -8.51 2.84
CA LYS A 2 22.68 -8.55 3.21
C LYS A 2 22.43 -7.73 4.47
N SER A 3 21.44 -6.85 4.47
CA SER A 3 21.09 -6.06 5.66
C SER A 3 20.68 -6.98 6.82
N THR A 4 21.10 -6.64 8.03
CA THR A 4 20.64 -7.29 9.26
C THR A 4 19.24 -6.81 9.66
N ARG A 5 18.85 -5.59 9.24
CA ARG A 5 17.52 -5.02 9.49
C ARG A 5 16.51 -5.57 8.49
N PRO A 6 15.26 -5.78 8.89
CA PRO A 6 14.19 -6.13 7.95
C PRO A 6 13.92 -4.97 6.99
N VAL A 7 13.35 -5.30 5.83
CA VAL A 7 13.08 -4.35 4.75
C VAL A 7 11.60 -4.32 4.43
N ALA A 8 11.02 -3.13 4.41
CA ALA A 8 9.64 -2.93 4.00
C ALA A 8 9.55 -2.08 2.72
N VAL A 9 8.64 -2.47 1.83
CA VAL A 9 8.22 -1.69 0.66
C VAL A 9 6.82 -1.15 0.94
N ILE A 10 6.65 0.18 0.82
CA ILE A 10 5.40 0.86 1.16
C ILE A 10 4.95 1.70 -0.02
N THR A 11 3.74 1.48 -0.52
CA THR A 11 3.15 2.29 -1.58
C THR A 11 2.21 3.36 -1.01
N GLY A 12 2.16 4.54 -1.65
CA GLY A 12 1.34 5.66 -1.19
C GLY A 12 1.84 6.26 0.12
N ALA A 13 3.16 6.44 0.28
CA ALA A 13 3.81 6.79 1.54
C ALA A 13 4.07 8.30 1.72
N ALA A 14 3.72 9.15 0.74
CA ALA A 14 3.96 10.60 0.84
C ALA A 14 3.10 11.26 1.93
N ARG A 15 1.96 10.69 2.29
CA ARG A 15 0.99 11.28 3.22
C ARG A 15 0.05 10.25 3.85
N GLY A 16 -0.79 10.73 4.78
CA GLY A 16 -1.90 9.97 5.36
C GLY A 16 -1.45 8.66 6.03
N ILE A 17 -2.20 7.59 5.77
CA ILE A 17 -1.98 6.27 6.37
C ILE A 17 -0.61 5.71 5.99
N GLY A 18 -0.22 5.82 4.72
CA GLY A 18 1.07 5.30 4.25
C GLY A 18 2.27 5.96 4.92
N LYS A 19 2.24 7.30 5.08
CA LYS A 19 3.26 8.03 5.85
C LYS A 19 3.30 7.56 7.30
N GLY A 20 2.13 7.47 7.96
CA GLY A 20 2.07 7.00 9.34
C GLY A 20 2.66 5.59 9.51
N CYS A 21 2.33 4.68 8.58
CA CYS A 21 2.90 3.33 8.58
C CYS A 21 4.41 3.33 8.32
N ALA A 22 4.92 4.20 7.44
CA ALA A 22 6.35 4.32 7.18
C ALA A 22 7.11 4.73 8.44
N LEU A 23 6.61 5.72 9.18
CA LEU A 23 7.20 6.17 10.44
C LEU A 23 7.20 5.07 11.50
N GLU A 24 6.10 4.34 11.67
CA GLU A 24 6.03 3.25 12.65
C GLU A 24 6.94 2.07 12.29
N LEU A 25 7.05 1.73 11.00
CA LEU A 25 7.99 0.70 10.56
C LEU A 25 9.46 1.15 10.73
N ALA A 26 9.76 2.44 10.50
CA ALA A 26 11.09 3.00 10.78
C ALA A 26 11.43 2.90 12.28
N ARG A 27 10.52 3.27 13.18
CA ARG A 27 10.65 3.09 14.64
C ARG A 27 10.82 1.62 15.02
N GLY A 28 10.17 0.71 14.29
CA GLY A 28 10.34 -0.73 14.43
C GLY A 28 11.66 -1.27 13.86
N GLY A 29 12.54 -0.41 13.35
CA GLY A 29 13.87 -0.77 12.86
C GLY A 29 13.91 -1.31 11.44
N PHE A 30 12.86 -1.15 10.64
CA PHE A 30 12.85 -1.53 9.23
C PHE A 30 13.60 -0.51 8.37
N ASN A 31 14.41 -0.97 7.44
CA ASN A 31 14.81 -0.17 6.29
C ASN A 31 13.66 -0.09 5.29
N LEU A 32 13.47 1.05 4.63
CA LEU A 32 12.26 1.33 3.87
C LEU A 32 12.55 1.70 2.42
N LEU A 33 11.84 1.04 1.49
CA LEU A 33 11.54 1.66 0.21
C LEU A 33 10.16 2.26 0.29
N ILE A 34 10.05 3.58 0.09
CA ILE A 34 8.80 4.31 0.07
C ILE A 34 8.48 4.82 -1.33
N ASN A 35 7.24 4.58 -1.76
CA ASN A 35 6.75 4.97 -3.08
C ASN A 35 5.55 5.90 -2.96
N ASP A 36 5.46 6.83 -3.88
CA ASP A 36 4.25 7.57 -4.22
C ASP A 36 4.32 8.01 -5.69
N ARG A 37 3.29 8.69 -6.19
CA ARG A 37 3.22 9.15 -7.58
C ARG A 37 4.39 10.08 -7.93
N PRO A 38 4.79 10.14 -9.22
CA PRO A 38 5.94 10.93 -9.65
C PRO A 38 5.63 12.41 -9.91
N ASP A 39 4.45 12.93 -9.51
CA ASP A 39 4.16 14.36 -9.59
C ASP A 39 4.91 15.15 -8.50
N ALA A 40 5.18 16.43 -8.78
CA ALA A 40 6.05 17.27 -7.95
C ALA A 40 5.58 17.37 -6.49
N ASP A 41 4.27 17.52 -6.24
CA ASP A 41 3.69 17.60 -4.89
C ASP A 41 3.90 16.29 -4.11
N SER A 42 3.65 15.15 -4.77
CA SER A 42 3.84 13.84 -4.17
C SER A 42 5.31 13.55 -3.90
N VAL A 43 6.21 13.92 -4.79
CA VAL A 43 7.67 13.75 -4.63
C VAL A 43 8.22 14.58 -3.48
N GLU A 44 7.81 15.85 -3.35
CA GLU A 44 8.20 16.71 -2.23
C GLU A 44 7.77 16.12 -0.89
N LYS A 45 6.52 15.68 -0.77
CA LYS A 45 5.98 15.04 0.44
C LYS A 45 6.65 13.70 0.73
N LEU A 46 6.97 12.92 -0.31
CA LEU A 46 7.69 11.66 -0.15
C LEU A 46 9.08 11.87 0.42
N HIS A 47 9.81 12.89 -0.07
CA HIS A 47 11.10 13.27 0.49
C HIS A 47 10.99 13.79 1.94
N ALA A 48 9.94 14.52 2.28
CA ALA A 48 9.69 14.92 3.67
C ALA A 48 9.47 13.69 4.57
N THR A 49 8.67 12.71 4.12
CA THR A 49 8.50 11.43 4.82
C THR A 49 9.83 10.67 4.96
N GLN A 50 10.65 10.67 3.92
CA GLN A 50 11.99 10.06 3.96
C GLN A 50 12.84 10.67 5.08
N GLN A 51 12.90 12.00 5.17
CA GLN A 51 13.71 12.67 6.19
C GLN A 51 13.23 12.34 7.62
N GLU A 52 11.92 12.27 7.83
CA GLU A 52 11.37 11.88 9.12
C GLU A 52 11.71 10.42 9.47
N CYS A 53 11.65 9.50 8.52
CA CYS A 53 12.04 8.11 8.74
C CYS A 53 13.55 7.94 8.96
N LEU A 54 14.40 8.68 8.23
CA LEU A 54 15.86 8.68 8.44
C LEU A 54 16.24 9.12 9.84
N ALA A 55 15.48 10.04 10.46
CA ALA A 55 15.69 10.49 11.83
C ALA A 55 15.51 9.37 12.87
N GLU A 56 14.79 8.30 12.54
CA GLU A 56 14.65 7.10 13.37
C GLU A 56 15.86 6.13 13.26
N GLY A 57 16.90 6.52 12.49
CA GLY A 57 18.16 5.78 12.38
C GLY A 57 18.12 4.57 11.45
N VAL A 58 17.17 4.49 10.54
CA VAL A 58 17.05 3.46 9.49
C VAL A 58 17.48 4.01 8.13
N GLU A 59 17.69 3.13 7.15
CA GLU A 59 17.93 3.55 5.76
C GLU A 59 16.61 3.65 5.01
N VAL A 60 16.47 4.68 4.17
CA VAL A 60 15.24 4.91 3.39
C VAL A 60 15.57 5.34 1.98
N ILE A 61 14.99 4.68 0.98
CA ILE A 61 15.03 5.10 -0.42
C ILE A 61 13.63 5.48 -0.92
N CYS A 62 13.56 6.55 -1.70
CA CYS A 62 12.35 6.95 -2.41
C CYS A 62 12.32 6.32 -3.80
N PHE A 63 11.16 5.84 -4.21
CA PHE A 63 10.90 5.36 -5.57
C PHE A 63 9.61 6.02 -6.11
N PRO A 64 9.70 7.25 -6.66
CA PRO A 64 8.55 7.92 -7.27
C PRO A 64 8.11 7.20 -8.53
N ALA A 65 6.91 6.61 -8.51
CA ALA A 65 6.33 5.86 -9.63
C ALA A 65 4.81 5.73 -9.48
N ASP A 66 4.08 5.69 -10.59
CA ASP A 66 2.68 5.32 -10.57
C ASP A 66 2.58 3.79 -10.41
N VAL A 67 1.98 3.34 -9.31
CA VAL A 67 1.76 1.90 -9.07
C VAL A 67 0.84 1.25 -10.10
N GLY A 68 0.05 2.04 -10.83
CA GLY A 68 -0.77 1.58 -11.94
C GLY A 68 0.06 1.11 -13.15
N ASP A 69 1.28 1.60 -13.29
CA ASP A 69 2.24 1.10 -14.27
C ASP A 69 2.93 -0.16 -13.74
N LEU A 70 2.41 -1.31 -14.15
CA LEU A 70 2.93 -2.61 -13.70
C LEU A 70 4.36 -2.89 -14.17
N SER A 71 4.86 -2.21 -15.21
CA SER A 71 6.22 -2.40 -15.71
C SER A 71 7.28 -1.93 -14.71
N LEU A 72 6.91 -1.00 -13.80
CA LEU A 72 7.78 -0.45 -12.77
C LEU A 72 7.83 -1.30 -11.48
N HIS A 73 6.94 -2.29 -11.32
CA HIS A 73 6.89 -3.11 -10.10
C HIS A 73 8.18 -3.90 -9.86
N GLU A 74 8.72 -4.53 -10.90
CA GLU A 74 9.97 -5.29 -10.78
C GLU A 74 11.15 -4.35 -10.46
N GLU A 75 11.24 -3.19 -11.12
CA GLU A 75 12.28 -2.19 -10.86
C GLU A 75 12.23 -1.67 -9.43
N MET A 76 11.03 -1.38 -8.91
CA MET A 76 10.83 -0.97 -7.52
C MET A 76 11.33 -2.02 -6.53
N LEU A 77 11.01 -3.29 -6.76
CA LEU A 77 11.46 -4.38 -5.91
C LEU A 77 12.96 -4.65 -6.06
N ASP A 78 13.52 -4.49 -7.27
CA ASP A 78 14.95 -4.57 -7.52
C ASP A 78 15.72 -3.49 -6.77
N ALA A 79 15.22 -2.26 -6.74
CA ALA A 79 15.82 -1.16 -6.01
C ALA A 79 16.01 -1.50 -4.52
N ALA A 80 14.95 -2.04 -3.87
CA ALA A 80 15.04 -2.46 -2.48
C ALA A 80 15.97 -3.66 -2.29
N GLN A 81 15.88 -4.67 -3.18
CA GLN A 81 16.67 -5.89 -3.06
C GLN A 81 18.16 -5.66 -3.35
N ASN A 82 18.49 -4.78 -4.29
CA ASN A 82 19.87 -4.41 -4.59
C ASN A 82 20.50 -3.60 -3.45
N GLN A 83 19.73 -2.71 -2.81
CA GLN A 83 20.19 -1.92 -1.69
C GLN A 83 20.48 -2.78 -0.44
N TRP A 84 19.58 -3.71 -0.11
CA TRP A 84 19.63 -4.41 1.20
C TRP A 84 19.77 -5.94 1.11
N GLY A 85 19.68 -6.53 -0.07
CA GLY A 85 19.82 -7.97 -0.28
C GLY A 85 18.67 -8.81 0.26
N ARG A 86 17.55 -8.20 0.67
CA ARG A 86 16.37 -8.88 1.24
C ARG A 86 15.10 -8.06 1.07
N LEU A 87 13.98 -8.74 1.19
CA LEU A 87 12.63 -8.18 1.30
C LEU A 87 11.89 -8.94 2.41
N ASP A 88 11.09 -8.23 3.23
CA ASP A 88 10.38 -8.86 4.36
C ASP A 88 8.91 -8.44 4.45
N CYS A 89 8.59 -7.17 4.20
CA CYS A 89 7.24 -6.64 4.31
C CYS A 89 6.84 -5.86 3.05
N LEU A 90 5.64 -6.10 2.54
CA LEU A 90 4.99 -5.26 1.54
C LEU A 90 3.73 -4.65 2.14
N LEU A 91 3.65 -3.32 2.16
CA LEU A 91 2.42 -2.60 2.48
C LEU A 91 1.82 -2.00 1.22
N ASN A 92 0.82 -2.67 0.67
CA ASN A 92 -0.02 -2.17 -0.42
C ASN A 92 -1.03 -1.17 0.14
N ASN A 93 -0.62 0.10 0.23
CA ASN A 93 -1.45 1.18 0.78
C ASN A 93 -1.89 2.20 -0.29
N ALA A 94 -1.14 2.36 -1.39
CA ALA A 94 -1.52 3.27 -2.47
C ALA A 94 -2.97 3.05 -2.90
N GLY A 95 -3.69 4.13 -3.08
CA GLY A 95 -5.08 4.08 -3.49
C GLY A 95 -5.63 5.46 -3.78
N ILE A 96 -6.69 5.49 -4.58
CA ILE A 96 -7.40 6.71 -4.95
C ILE A 96 -8.86 6.64 -4.52
N SER A 97 -9.46 7.80 -4.27
CA SER A 97 -10.90 7.95 -4.14
C SER A 97 -11.54 8.09 -5.53
N VAL A 98 -12.86 8.24 -5.56
CA VAL A 98 -13.59 8.55 -6.80
C VAL A 98 -13.31 9.99 -7.24
N LYS A 99 -13.33 10.25 -8.56
CA LYS A 99 -13.21 11.60 -9.10
C LYS A 99 -14.39 12.48 -8.70
N LYS A 100 -15.59 11.95 -8.74
CA LYS A 100 -16.84 12.62 -8.39
C LYS A 100 -17.74 11.65 -7.64
N ARG A 101 -18.26 12.08 -6.50
CA ARG A 101 -19.32 11.34 -5.79
C ARG A 101 -20.65 11.60 -6.48
N GLY A 102 -21.43 10.56 -6.74
CA GLY A 102 -22.69 10.70 -7.46
C GLY A 102 -23.53 9.43 -7.44
N ASP A 103 -24.61 9.43 -8.21
CA ASP A 103 -25.44 8.25 -8.41
C ASP A 103 -24.65 7.16 -9.17
N LEU A 104 -24.86 5.93 -8.80
CA LEU A 104 -24.27 4.77 -9.47
C LEU A 104 -24.65 4.69 -10.96
N LEU A 105 -25.83 5.21 -11.33
CA LEU A 105 -26.32 5.20 -12.70
C LEU A 105 -25.61 6.23 -13.59
N ASP A 106 -24.93 7.22 -13.00
CA ASP A 106 -24.17 8.27 -13.69
C ASP A 106 -22.65 8.00 -13.67
N LEU A 107 -22.23 6.80 -13.23
CA LEU A 107 -20.82 6.45 -13.13
C LEU A 107 -20.15 6.36 -14.52
N GLU A 108 -19.07 7.10 -14.69
CA GLU A 108 -18.30 7.11 -15.94
C GLU A 108 -17.30 5.94 -16.00
N PRO A 109 -17.18 5.26 -17.16
CA PRO A 109 -16.24 4.13 -17.33
C PRO A 109 -14.80 4.46 -16.94
N ASP A 110 -14.28 5.65 -17.30
CA ASP A 110 -12.92 6.07 -16.99
C ASP A 110 -12.65 6.16 -15.46
N SER A 111 -13.66 6.57 -14.67
CA SER A 111 -13.55 6.60 -13.21
C SER A 111 -13.49 5.19 -12.64
N PHE A 112 -14.31 4.30 -13.20
CA PHE A 112 -14.32 2.88 -12.83
C PHE A 112 -12.97 2.22 -13.15
N ASP A 113 -12.48 2.36 -14.38
CA ASP A 113 -11.24 1.73 -14.84
C ASP A 113 -10.05 2.21 -14.04
N GLN A 114 -9.97 3.51 -13.73
CA GLN A 114 -8.91 4.07 -12.91
C GLN A 114 -8.94 3.53 -11.47
N ASN A 115 -10.13 3.42 -10.87
CA ASN A 115 -10.28 2.83 -9.53
C ASN A 115 -9.84 1.36 -9.50
N ILE A 116 -10.23 0.56 -10.49
CA ILE A 116 -9.80 -0.83 -10.61
C ILE A 116 -8.29 -0.93 -10.84
N ALA A 117 -7.73 -0.11 -11.72
CA ALA A 117 -6.30 -0.12 -12.02
C ALA A 117 -5.47 0.13 -10.76
N ILE A 118 -5.76 1.17 -10.00
CA ILE A 118 -4.95 1.59 -8.85
C ILE A 118 -5.31 0.81 -7.58
N ASN A 119 -6.60 0.67 -7.24
CA ASN A 119 -7.00 0.09 -5.96
C ASN A 119 -7.04 -1.45 -5.96
N THR A 120 -7.03 -2.11 -7.13
CA THR A 120 -7.17 -3.57 -7.23
C THR A 120 -6.05 -4.22 -8.04
N ARG A 121 -5.88 -3.81 -9.31
CA ARG A 121 -4.94 -4.43 -10.24
C ARG A 121 -3.49 -4.22 -9.78
N ALA A 122 -3.13 -2.99 -9.43
CA ALA A 122 -1.77 -2.66 -8.98
C ALA A 122 -1.36 -3.45 -7.72
N PRO A 123 -2.10 -3.41 -6.59
CA PRO A 123 -1.72 -4.15 -5.39
C PRO A 123 -1.73 -5.67 -5.60
N PHE A 124 -2.59 -6.20 -6.48
CA PHE A 124 -2.58 -7.62 -6.81
C PHE A 124 -1.27 -8.05 -7.48
N PHE A 125 -0.86 -7.35 -8.54
CA PHE A 125 0.34 -7.72 -9.30
C PHE A 125 1.64 -7.38 -8.55
N LEU A 126 1.66 -6.31 -7.75
CA LEU A 126 2.80 -6.02 -6.88
C LEU A 126 2.95 -7.10 -5.80
N ALA A 127 1.85 -7.54 -5.17
CA ALA A 127 1.88 -8.66 -4.23
C ALA A 127 2.33 -9.96 -4.90
N GLN A 128 1.94 -10.20 -6.16
CA GLN A 128 2.40 -11.37 -6.92
C GLN A 128 3.92 -11.33 -7.15
N ALA A 129 4.45 -10.21 -7.64
CA ALA A 129 5.88 -10.02 -7.86
C ALA A 129 6.67 -10.15 -6.56
N PHE A 130 6.21 -9.51 -5.50
CA PHE A 130 6.80 -9.59 -4.16
C PHE A 130 6.80 -11.02 -3.62
N SER A 131 5.67 -11.73 -3.74
CA SER A 131 5.56 -13.14 -3.29
C SER A 131 6.56 -14.05 -4.01
N LYS A 132 6.73 -13.90 -5.33
CA LYS A 132 7.72 -14.69 -6.09
C LYS A 132 9.13 -14.48 -5.55
N ARG A 133 9.49 -13.24 -5.22
CA ARG A 133 10.80 -12.91 -4.63
C ARG A 133 10.96 -13.48 -3.23
N LEU A 134 9.93 -13.42 -2.38
CA LEU A 134 9.97 -14.04 -1.05
C LEU A 134 10.15 -15.56 -1.13
N LEU A 135 9.46 -16.22 -2.04
CA LEU A 135 9.56 -17.67 -2.24
C LEU A 135 10.94 -18.11 -2.77
N ALA A 136 11.60 -17.25 -3.55
CA ALA A 136 12.95 -17.50 -4.06
C ALA A 136 14.05 -17.26 -3.00
N GLN A 137 13.75 -16.54 -1.90
CA GLN A 137 14.70 -16.33 -0.81
C GLN A 137 14.73 -17.55 0.14
N PRO A 138 15.87 -17.81 0.80
CA PRO A 138 15.91 -18.79 1.89
C PRO A 138 14.81 -18.51 2.92
N LYS A 139 14.20 -19.57 3.46
CA LYS A 139 13.23 -19.39 4.55
C LYS A 139 13.91 -18.71 5.73
N PRO A 140 13.24 -17.75 6.41
CA PRO A 140 13.82 -17.09 7.57
C PRO A 140 14.08 -18.11 8.68
N GLU A 141 15.17 -17.90 9.40
CA GLU A 141 15.38 -18.58 10.68
C GLU A 141 14.32 -18.12 11.69
N ALA A 142 13.99 -18.96 12.67
CA ALA A 142 12.85 -18.75 13.58
C ALA A 142 12.84 -17.42 14.35
N GLU A 143 13.97 -16.74 14.44
CA GLU A 143 14.14 -15.46 15.17
C GLU A 143 13.99 -14.21 14.26
N LEU A 144 13.79 -14.39 12.95
CA LEU A 144 13.64 -13.26 12.04
C LEU A 144 12.19 -12.75 12.01
N PRO A 145 11.98 -11.45 11.81
CA PRO A 145 10.65 -10.91 11.67
C PRO A 145 9.89 -11.63 10.56
N HIS A 146 8.60 -11.89 10.82
CA HIS A 146 7.73 -12.58 9.88
C HIS A 146 7.68 -11.84 8.54
N ARG A 147 7.83 -12.59 7.45
CA ARG A 147 7.55 -12.06 6.11
C ARG A 147 6.06 -11.79 5.99
N SER A 148 5.71 -10.61 5.47
CA SER A 148 4.31 -10.21 5.43
C SER A 148 3.94 -9.43 4.18
N ILE A 149 2.68 -9.57 3.78
CA ILE A 149 2.03 -8.75 2.77
C ILE A 149 0.78 -8.17 3.39
N ILE A 150 0.66 -6.86 3.37
CA ILE A 150 -0.45 -6.14 3.97
C ILE A 150 -1.20 -5.40 2.87
N PHE A 151 -2.51 -5.62 2.80
CA PHE A 151 -3.41 -4.90 1.90
C PHE A 151 -4.23 -3.90 2.69
N VAL A 152 -4.15 -2.63 2.32
CA VAL A 152 -5.02 -1.59 2.87
C VAL A 152 -6.26 -1.49 1.99
N SER A 153 -7.33 -2.16 2.42
CA SER A 153 -8.63 -2.07 1.77
C SER A 153 -9.45 -0.89 2.29
N SER A 154 -10.61 -1.08 2.80
CA SER A 154 -11.49 -0.07 3.41
C SER A 154 -12.64 -0.74 4.12
N ILE A 155 -13.29 -0.04 5.04
CA ILE A 155 -14.61 -0.42 5.54
C ILE A 155 -15.61 -0.62 4.38
N ASN A 156 -15.42 0.08 3.26
CA ASN A 156 -16.24 -0.08 2.06
C ASN A 156 -16.07 -1.43 1.34
N ALA A 157 -15.15 -2.27 1.76
CA ALA A 157 -15.11 -3.66 1.31
C ALA A 157 -16.30 -4.50 1.85
N ILE A 158 -16.97 -4.01 2.90
CA ILE A 158 -18.14 -4.66 3.54
C ILE A 158 -19.34 -3.74 3.69
N MET A 159 -19.15 -2.43 3.78
CA MET A 159 -20.22 -1.42 3.85
C MET A 159 -20.37 -0.74 2.50
N LEU A 160 -21.57 -0.79 1.94
CA LEU A 160 -21.84 -0.20 0.63
C LEU A 160 -21.91 1.33 0.74
N ALA A 161 -21.16 2.01 -0.14
CA ALA A 161 -21.24 3.45 -0.34
C ALA A 161 -21.78 3.73 -1.74
N MET A 162 -23.08 3.95 -1.87
CA MET A 162 -23.77 4.10 -3.16
C MET A 162 -23.24 5.26 -4.00
N ASN A 163 -22.74 6.31 -3.35
CA ASN A 163 -22.19 7.49 -4.02
C ASN A 163 -20.73 7.37 -4.45
N ARG A 164 -20.14 6.17 -4.40
CA ARG A 164 -18.79 5.82 -4.86
C ARG A 164 -18.69 4.32 -5.17
N GLY A 165 -19.54 3.88 -6.09
CA GLY A 165 -19.67 2.47 -6.44
C GLY A 165 -18.39 1.80 -6.91
N GLU A 166 -17.62 2.48 -7.77
CA GLU A 166 -16.34 1.97 -8.28
C GLU A 166 -15.30 1.76 -7.17
N TYR A 167 -15.25 2.65 -6.19
CA TYR A 167 -14.38 2.50 -5.02
C TYR A 167 -14.79 1.30 -4.15
N THR A 168 -16.08 1.14 -3.93
CA THR A 168 -16.65 0.01 -3.19
C THR A 168 -16.30 -1.30 -3.87
N ILE A 169 -16.49 -1.40 -5.19
CA ILE A 169 -16.13 -2.58 -5.99
C ILE A 169 -14.64 -2.85 -5.90
N ALA A 170 -13.81 -1.84 -6.10
CA ALA A 170 -12.36 -1.99 -6.07
C ALA A 170 -11.85 -2.45 -4.69
N LYS A 171 -12.36 -1.88 -3.59
CA LYS A 171 -11.96 -2.26 -2.23
C LYS A 171 -12.51 -3.65 -1.81
N THR A 172 -13.66 -4.07 -2.34
CA THR A 172 -14.15 -5.44 -2.20
C THR A 172 -13.26 -6.43 -2.96
N ALA A 173 -12.84 -6.07 -4.18
CA ALA A 173 -11.97 -6.92 -4.99
C ALA A 173 -10.58 -7.09 -4.36
N VAL A 174 -9.95 -6.02 -3.83
CA VAL A 174 -8.65 -6.15 -3.13
C VAL A 174 -8.78 -6.94 -1.83
N SER A 175 -9.91 -6.85 -1.14
CA SER A 175 -10.21 -7.72 0.02
C SER A 175 -10.25 -9.20 -0.37
N ALA A 176 -10.84 -9.52 -1.53
CA ALA A 176 -10.82 -10.88 -2.07
C ALA A 176 -9.39 -11.32 -2.44
N ALA A 177 -8.59 -10.42 -3.04
CA ALA A 177 -7.19 -10.67 -3.36
C ALA A 177 -6.38 -11.02 -2.10
N ALA A 178 -6.51 -10.24 -1.02
CA ALA A 178 -5.84 -10.52 0.25
C ALA A 178 -6.13 -11.95 0.75
N ARG A 179 -7.37 -12.39 0.70
CA ARG A 179 -7.77 -13.75 1.09
C ARG A 179 -7.17 -14.83 0.19
N LEU A 180 -7.10 -14.58 -1.13
CA LEU A 180 -6.49 -15.51 -2.08
C LEU A 180 -4.98 -15.65 -1.83
N PHE A 181 -4.26 -14.55 -1.60
CA PHE A 181 -2.85 -14.59 -1.23
C PHE A 181 -2.63 -15.27 0.12
N ALA A 182 -3.49 -15.02 1.12
CA ALA A 182 -3.42 -15.68 2.42
C ALA A 182 -3.54 -17.20 2.27
N ALA A 183 -4.54 -17.67 1.51
CA ALA A 183 -4.73 -19.11 1.24
C ALA A 183 -3.54 -19.72 0.47
N ARG A 184 -3.00 -18.99 -0.53
CA ARG A 184 -1.85 -19.49 -1.33
C ARG A 184 -0.55 -19.57 -0.53
N LEU A 185 -0.34 -18.64 0.40
CA LEU A 185 0.95 -18.46 1.09
C LEU A 185 0.98 -19.03 2.51
N CYS A 186 -0.12 -19.60 3.01
CA CYS A 186 -0.25 -20.06 4.40
C CYS A 186 0.83 -21.07 4.83
N ASN A 187 1.33 -21.91 3.91
CA ASN A 187 2.35 -22.92 4.18
C ASN A 187 3.80 -22.43 3.94
N GLU A 188 3.96 -21.14 3.57
CA GLU A 188 5.26 -20.57 3.15
C GLU A 188 5.91 -19.69 4.22
N GLN A 189 5.34 -19.65 5.43
CA GLN A 189 5.77 -18.72 6.50
C GLN A 189 5.69 -17.23 6.07
N ILE A 190 4.69 -16.89 5.25
CA ILE A 190 4.40 -15.54 4.82
C ILE A 190 3.01 -15.18 5.33
N GLY A 191 2.94 -14.21 6.24
CA GLY A 191 1.67 -13.67 6.73
C GLY A 191 1.03 -12.76 5.68
N VAL A 192 -0.27 -12.91 5.45
CA VAL A 192 -1.02 -11.97 4.60
C VAL A 192 -2.14 -11.38 5.44
N TYR A 193 -2.18 -10.05 5.48
CA TYR A 193 -3.09 -9.30 6.32
C TYR A 193 -3.90 -8.31 5.49
N GLU A 194 -5.11 -8.05 5.93
CA GLU A 194 -5.96 -6.99 5.41
C GLU A 194 -6.26 -6.00 6.53
N VAL A 195 -6.01 -4.71 6.26
CA VAL A 195 -6.42 -3.61 7.12
C VAL A 195 -7.57 -2.88 6.44
N ARG A 196 -8.67 -2.69 7.17
CA ARG A 196 -9.89 -2.00 6.70
C ARG A 196 -10.07 -0.69 7.45
N PRO A 197 -9.40 0.40 7.05
CA PRO A 197 -9.62 1.69 7.68
C PRO A 197 -11.08 2.11 7.60
N GLY A 198 -11.60 2.66 8.68
CA GLY A 198 -12.86 3.38 8.70
C GLY A 198 -12.68 4.83 8.23
N LEU A 199 -13.31 5.76 8.92
CA LEU A 199 -13.16 7.21 8.67
C LEU A 199 -11.90 7.72 9.36
N ILE A 200 -10.80 7.76 8.63
CA ILE A 200 -9.53 8.31 9.10
C ILE A 200 -9.34 9.71 8.51
N LYS A 201 -9.07 10.69 9.36
CA LYS A 201 -8.82 12.06 8.92
C LYS A 201 -7.47 12.16 8.23
N THR A 202 -7.50 12.30 6.92
CA THR A 202 -6.32 12.39 6.03
C THR A 202 -6.62 13.38 4.90
N ASP A 203 -5.61 13.75 4.10
CA ASP A 203 -5.80 14.60 2.92
C ASP A 203 -6.90 14.06 1.97
N MET A 204 -7.01 12.75 1.83
CA MET A 204 -8.04 12.10 1.02
C MET A 204 -9.46 12.35 1.52
N THR A 205 -9.63 12.56 2.83
CA THR A 205 -10.96 12.73 3.46
C THR A 205 -11.34 14.19 3.70
N ILE A 206 -10.41 15.15 3.57
CA ILE A 206 -10.67 16.59 3.72
C ILE A 206 -11.87 17.07 2.91
N PRO A 207 -12.03 16.72 1.59
CA PRO A 207 -13.17 17.19 0.80
C PRO A 207 -14.54 16.71 1.29
N ALA A 208 -14.58 15.72 2.18
CA ALA A 208 -15.80 15.13 2.73
C ALA A 208 -15.93 15.31 4.25
N THR A 209 -15.12 16.18 4.85
CA THR A 209 -15.07 16.35 6.33
C THR A 209 -16.44 16.68 6.91
N ALA A 210 -17.16 17.66 6.36
CA ALA A 210 -18.49 18.04 6.85
C ALA A 210 -19.48 16.85 6.84
N TYR A 211 -19.49 16.07 5.77
CA TYR A 211 -20.32 14.86 5.69
C TYR A 211 -19.92 13.80 6.72
N TYR A 212 -18.63 13.66 6.99
CA TYR A 212 -18.16 12.70 7.99
C TYR A 212 -18.41 13.16 9.42
N ASP A 213 -18.31 14.46 9.70
CA ASP A 213 -18.60 15.01 11.01
C ASP A 213 -20.08 14.79 11.38
N GLU A 214 -21.01 14.89 10.41
CA GLU A 214 -22.41 14.54 10.61
C GLU A 214 -22.65 13.05 10.90
N LEU A 215 -21.84 12.15 10.33
CA LEU A 215 -21.96 10.71 10.54
C LEU A 215 -21.41 10.24 11.90
N ILE A 216 -20.54 11.02 12.52
CA ILE A 216 -19.86 10.67 13.78
C ILE A 216 -20.58 11.33 14.97
N ALA A 217 -21.34 12.41 14.73
CA ALA A 217 -22.14 13.10 15.75
C ALA A 217 -23.35 12.29 16.19
#